data_338b8b61341a3d345034652ebad3758a
#
_entry.id   338b8b61341a3d345034652ebad3758a
#
_cell.length_a   1.000
_cell.length_b   1.000
_cell.length_c   1.000
_cell.angle_alpha   90.00
_cell.angle_beta   90.00
_cell.angle_gamma   90.00
#
_symmetry.space_group_name_H-M   'P 1'
#
loop_
_entity.id
_entity.type
_entity.pdbx_description
1 polymer ?
#
loop_
_entity_poly.entity_id
_entity_poly.type
_entity_poly.pdbx_seq_one_letter_code
_entity_poly.pdbx_strand_id
1 'polypeptide(L)'
;KEELINIIKPDKPDPEAARVLQEILGGHYGEMRTMMQYFFQSSNFRGKETQYRDLLPGVFLEEITHVELVQNTINQLLNDSGESIAPGNTGVDGAPLDDAVRHANPHHFIVGAQASLPVDAAGNPWNGSWVYAHGNLIADLLDNLILESTGVLQKTRIYEMSSNQTF
;
A
#
# COMPACT_ATOMS: atom_id res chain seq x y z
N LYS A 1 -17.80 0.89 6.97
CA LYS A 1 -17.27 -0.47 6.97
C LYS A 1 -17.43 -1.05 8.37
N GLU A 2 -18.19 -2.14 8.52
CA GLU A 2 -18.48 -2.74 9.83
C GLU A 2 -17.49 -3.86 10.19
N GLU A 3 -16.85 -4.49 9.20
CA GLU A 3 -15.95 -5.61 9.40
C GLU A 3 -14.59 -5.35 8.74
N LEU A 4 -13.55 -5.88 9.36
CA LEU A 4 -12.22 -5.95 8.75
C LEU A 4 -12.23 -6.96 7.60
N ILE A 5 -11.44 -6.71 6.56
CA ILE A 5 -11.24 -7.69 5.50
C ILE A 5 -10.52 -8.93 6.05
N ASN A 6 -10.65 -10.03 5.34
CA ASN A 6 -9.89 -11.24 5.65
C ASN A 6 -8.39 -10.95 5.52
N ILE A 7 -7.64 -11.23 6.59
CA ILE A 7 -6.20 -11.09 6.59
C ILE A 7 -5.60 -12.33 5.91
N ILE A 8 -4.81 -12.08 4.87
CA ILE A 8 -4.02 -13.12 4.21
C ILE A 8 -2.83 -13.43 5.12
N LYS A 9 -2.65 -14.68 5.49
CA LYS A 9 -1.51 -15.14 6.29
C LYS A 9 -0.50 -15.82 5.37
N PRO A 10 0.69 -15.24 5.19
CA PRO A 10 1.77 -15.91 4.48
C PRO A 10 2.27 -17.14 5.25
N ASP A 11 2.81 -18.10 4.52
CA ASP A 11 3.35 -19.34 5.13
C ASP A 11 4.59 -19.09 5.98
N LYS A 12 5.32 -18.03 5.70
CA LYS A 12 6.54 -17.62 6.39
C LYS A 12 6.73 -16.10 6.28
N PRO A 13 7.53 -15.50 7.18
CA PRO A 13 7.97 -14.11 7.02
C PRO A 13 8.71 -13.89 5.71
N ASP A 14 8.46 -12.76 5.08
CA ASP A 14 9.11 -12.33 3.85
C ASP A 14 9.29 -10.80 3.84
N PRO A 15 10.35 -10.27 4.48
CA PRO A 15 10.59 -8.84 4.56
C PRO A 15 10.89 -8.19 3.20
N GLU A 16 11.39 -8.94 2.22
CA GLU A 16 11.62 -8.44 0.87
C GLU A 16 10.28 -8.21 0.16
N ALA A 17 9.38 -9.16 0.20
CA ALA A 17 8.03 -9.00 -0.32
C ALA A 17 7.29 -7.85 0.39
N ALA A 18 7.42 -7.72 1.70
CA ALA A 18 6.86 -6.61 2.46
C ALA A 18 7.35 -5.24 1.95
N ARG A 19 8.66 -5.13 1.67
CA ARG A 19 9.24 -3.91 1.08
C ARG A 19 8.67 -3.62 -0.30
N VAL A 20 8.55 -4.62 -1.14
CA VAL A 20 8.02 -4.45 -2.51
C VAL A 20 6.55 -4.04 -2.48
N LEU A 21 5.75 -4.61 -1.58
CA LEU A 21 4.34 -4.24 -1.40
C LEU A 21 4.14 -2.79 -0.92
N GLN A 22 5.15 -2.16 -0.31
CA GLN A 22 5.10 -0.74 0.01
C GLN A 22 4.88 0.13 -1.24
N GLU A 23 5.34 -0.31 -2.43
CA GLU A 23 5.05 0.41 -3.67
C GLU A 23 3.55 0.46 -3.97
N ILE A 24 2.84 -0.63 -3.74
CA ILE A 24 1.38 -0.66 -3.90
C ILE A 24 0.69 0.19 -2.84
N LEU A 25 1.22 0.28 -1.63
CA LEU A 25 0.61 1.06 -0.55
C LEU A 25 0.85 2.55 -0.73
N GLY A 26 2.12 2.97 -0.66
CA GLY A 26 2.53 4.37 -0.55
C GLY A 26 3.28 4.92 -1.76
N GLY A 27 3.40 4.16 -2.85
CA GLY A 27 4.01 4.61 -4.10
C GLY A 27 3.13 5.60 -4.87
N HIS A 28 3.71 6.19 -5.91
CA HIS A 28 3.05 7.22 -6.73
C HIS A 28 1.73 6.74 -7.34
N TYR A 29 1.61 5.46 -7.68
CA TYR A 29 0.41 4.83 -8.24
C TYR A 29 -0.19 3.79 -7.28
N GLY A 30 0.08 3.96 -5.97
CA GLY A 30 -0.39 3.05 -4.94
C GLY A 30 -1.78 3.39 -4.41
N GLU A 31 -2.30 2.49 -3.60
CA GLU A 31 -3.67 2.53 -3.07
C GLU A 31 -3.95 3.79 -2.23
N MET A 32 -2.96 4.31 -1.51
CA MET A 32 -3.13 5.55 -0.75
C MET A 32 -3.44 6.74 -1.67
N ARG A 33 -2.76 6.84 -2.82
CA ARG A 33 -3.05 7.89 -3.80
C ARG A 33 -4.43 7.68 -4.40
N THR A 34 -4.76 6.47 -4.81
CA THR A 34 -6.04 6.13 -5.43
C THR A 34 -7.19 6.48 -4.49
N MET A 35 -7.11 6.03 -3.25
CA MET A 35 -8.08 6.35 -2.20
C MET A 35 -8.25 7.86 -2.01
N MET A 36 -7.16 8.60 -1.82
CA MET A 36 -7.21 10.04 -1.59
C MET A 36 -7.68 10.81 -2.82
N GLN A 37 -7.33 10.37 -4.02
CA GLN A 37 -7.77 11.00 -5.25
C GLN A 37 -9.29 10.89 -5.42
N TYR A 38 -9.85 9.72 -5.28
CA TYR A 38 -11.31 9.52 -5.32
C TYR A 38 -12.03 10.29 -4.20
N PHE A 39 -11.44 10.32 -3.00
CA PHE A 39 -12.00 11.07 -1.88
C PHE A 39 -12.13 12.57 -2.20
N PHE A 40 -11.08 13.20 -2.65
CA PHE A 40 -11.10 14.63 -2.99
C PHE A 40 -11.96 14.93 -4.22
N GLN A 41 -11.92 14.09 -5.24
CA GLN A 41 -12.77 14.25 -6.42
C GLN A 41 -14.25 14.08 -6.10
N SER A 42 -14.61 13.22 -5.16
CA SER A 42 -16.01 12.96 -4.78
C SER A 42 -16.76 14.19 -4.32
N SER A 43 -16.06 15.21 -3.83
CA SER A 43 -16.62 16.48 -3.38
C SER A 43 -16.76 17.52 -4.48
N ASN A 44 -16.32 17.24 -5.72
CA ASN A 44 -16.26 18.19 -6.82
C ASN A 44 -17.51 18.21 -7.73
N PHE A 45 -18.47 17.33 -7.52
CA PHE A 45 -19.68 17.25 -8.35
C PHE A 45 -20.56 18.49 -8.14
N ARG A 46 -20.76 19.26 -9.21
CA ARG A 46 -21.52 20.53 -9.21
C ARG A 46 -22.45 20.62 -10.41
N GLY A 47 -23.51 21.41 -10.28
CA GLY A 47 -24.42 21.67 -11.37
C GLY A 47 -25.03 20.40 -11.98
N LYS A 48 -24.83 20.18 -13.26
CA LYS A 48 -25.37 19.02 -13.99
C LYS A 48 -24.66 17.70 -13.64
N GLU A 49 -23.48 17.77 -13.04
CA GLU A 49 -22.68 16.61 -12.69
C GLU A 49 -23.14 15.93 -11.41
N THR A 50 -24.05 16.56 -10.65
CA THR A 50 -24.57 16.00 -9.41
C THR A 50 -25.23 14.63 -9.58
N GLN A 51 -25.66 14.28 -10.78
CA GLN A 51 -26.18 12.95 -11.10
C GLN A 51 -25.14 11.82 -10.94
N TYR A 52 -23.86 12.14 -10.97
CA TYR A 52 -22.73 11.19 -10.81
C TYR A 52 -22.14 11.20 -9.40
N ARG A 53 -22.76 11.95 -8.49
CA ARG A 53 -22.23 12.20 -7.14
C ARG A 53 -21.93 10.92 -6.35
N ASP A 54 -22.71 9.88 -6.55
CA ASP A 54 -22.58 8.65 -5.77
C ASP A 54 -21.57 7.64 -6.37
N LEU A 55 -21.03 7.94 -7.56
CA LEU A 55 -20.06 7.06 -8.22
C LEU A 55 -18.71 7.03 -7.48
N LEU A 56 -18.05 8.17 -7.37
CA LEU A 56 -16.71 8.24 -6.78
C LEU A 56 -16.67 7.94 -5.27
N PRO A 57 -17.66 8.32 -4.45
CA PRO A 57 -17.72 7.88 -3.06
C PRO A 57 -17.79 6.36 -2.90
N GLY A 58 -18.46 5.65 -3.80
CA GLY A 58 -18.49 4.20 -3.82
C GLY A 58 -17.10 3.60 -4.04
N VAL A 59 -16.38 4.10 -5.05
CA VAL A 59 -15.00 3.68 -5.33
C VAL A 59 -14.06 4.03 -4.17
N PHE A 60 -14.16 5.23 -3.61
CA PHE A 60 -13.37 5.62 -2.44
C PHE A 60 -13.53 4.63 -1.26
N LEU A 61 -14.75 4.20 -0.98
CA LEU A 61 -15.00 3.22 0.09
C LEU A 61 -14.37 1.85 -0.21
N GLU A 62 -14.32 1.47 -1.48
CA GLU A 62 -13.61 0.27 -1.94
C GLU A 62 -12.10 0.43 -1.73
N GLU A 63 -11.53 1.57 -2.09
CA GLU A 63 -10.10 1.85 -1.94
C GLU A 63 -9.62 1.85 -0.48
N ILE A 64 -10.45 2.24 0.48
CA ILE A 64 -10.15 2.04 1.91
C ILE A 64 -9.86 0.57 2.21
N THR A 65 -10.61 -0.32 1.57
CA THR A 65 -10.45 -1.77 1.74
C THR A 65 -9.14 -2.26 1.13
N HIS A 66 -8.76 -1.74 -0.03
CA HIS A 66 -7.47 -2.04 -0.67
C HIS A 66 -6.28 -1.58 0.18
N VAL A 67 -6.31 -0.35 0.69
CA VAL A 67 -5.28 0.15 1.62
C VAL A 67 -5.17 -0.76 2.84
N GLU A 68 -6.29 -1.14 3.45
CA GLU A 68 -6.31 -2.03 4.61
C GLU A 68 -5.74 -3.41 4.29
N LEU A 69 -6.08 -3.99 3.12
CA LEU A 69 -5.58 -5.28 2.67
C LEU A 69 -4.05 -5.25 2.55
N VAL A 70 -3.52 -4.26 1.84
CA VAL A 70 -2.07 -4.15 1.60
C VAL A 70 -1.32 -3.91 2.92
N GLN A 71 -1.82 -3.02 3.79
CA GLN A 71 -1.23 -2.79 5.11
C GLN A 71 -1.15 -4.07 5.94
N ASN A 72 -2.26 -4.81 6.03
CA ASN A 72 -2.29 -6.05 6.79
C ASN A 72 -1.37 -7.11 6.21
N THR A 73 -1.29 -7.22 4.88
CA THR A 73 -0.39 -8.15 4.20
C THR A 73 1.07 -7.81 4.50
N ILE A 74 1.48 -6.54 4.41
CA ILE A 74 2.82 -6.11 4.80
C ILE A 74 3.13 -6.50 6.25
N ASN A 75 2.21 -6.21 7.18
CA ASN A 75 2.39 -6.52 8.58
C ASN A 75 2.53 -8.03 8.83
N GLN A 76 1.75 -8.86 8.13
CA GLN A 76 1.87 -10.32 8.25
C GLN A 76 3.19 -10.86 7.67
N LEU A 77 3.68 -10.28 6.58
CA LEU A 77 4.98 -10.64 6.00
C LEU A 77 6.15 -10.27 6.90
N LEU A 78 6.00 -9.23 7.72
CA LEU A 78 7.01 -8.79 8.69
C LEU A 78 6.88 -9.51 10.04
N ASN A 79 5.75 -10.17 10.30
CA ASN A 79 5.53 -10.85 11.57
C ASN A 79 6.58 -11.92 11.79
N ASP A 80 7.18 -11.92 12.98
CA ASP A 80 8.25 -12.84 13.39
C ASP A 80 9.55 -12.73 12.56
N SER A 81 9.62 -11.86 11.56
CA SER A 81 10.84 -11.66 10.76
C SER A 81 11.98 -10.98 11.54
N GLY A 82 11.66 -10.37 12.66
CA GLY A 82 12.60 -9.66 13.53
C GLY A 82 12.67 -10.22 14.95
N GLU A 83 12.23 -11.44 15.21
CA GLU A 83 12.32 -12.05 16.55
C GLU A 83 13.73 -12.00 17.14
N SER A 84 14.74 -12.13 16.28
CA SER A 84 16.14 -12.00 16.66
C SER A 84 16.56 -10.57 17.04
N ILE A 85 15.75 -9.57 16.72
CA ILE A 85 15.95 -8.14 17.04
C ILE A 85 15.12 -7.74 18.26
N ALA A 86 14.27 -8.64 18.78
CA ALA A 86 13.44 -8.36 19.94
C ALA A 86 14.30 -8.04 21.17
N PRO A 87 13.83 -7.17 22.07
CA PRO A 87 14.52 -6.88 23.32
C PRO A 87 14.78 -8.16 24.12
N GLY A 88 16.06 -8.44 24.41
CA GLY A 88 16.48 -9.65 25.11
C GLY A 88 17.00 -10.78 24.22
N ASN A 89 16.81 -10.72 22.94
CA ASN A 89 17.49 -11.60 22.00
C ASN A 89 18.86 -11.00 21.63
N THR A 90 19.89 -11.48 22.28
CA THR A 90 21.27 -11.08 22.01
C THR A 90 21.86 -11.81 20.81
N GLY A 91 21.02 -12.33 19.92
CA GLY A 91 21.38 -13.16 18.77
C GLY A 91 22.69 -12.75 18.11
N VAL A 92 23.75 -13.38 18.55
CA VAL A 92 25.11 -13.16 18.03
C VAL A 92 25.35 -14.04 16.82
N ASP A 93 24.47 -15.00 16.60
CA ASP A 93 24.61 -15.97 15.52
C ASP A 93 23.92 -15.47 14.24
N GLY A 94 24.73 -14.86 13.38
CA GLY A 94 24.28 -14.28 12.12
C GLY A 94 23.58 -12.96 12.37
N ALA A 95 24.20 -11.88 12.05
CA ALA A 95 23.59 -10.58 12.28
C ALA A 95 22.17 -10.56 11.67
N PRO A 96 21.11 -10.68 12.50
CA PRO A 96 19.73 -10.67 11.99
C PRO A 96 19.44 -9.40 11.19
N LEU A 97 20.17 -8.36 11.50
CA LEU A 97 20.18 -7.10 10.77
C LEU A 97 20.71 -7.27 9.34
N ASP A 98 21.62 -8.21 9.10
CA ASP A 98 22.20 -8.43 7.78
C ASP A 98 21.19 -9.00 6.80
N ASP A 99 20.39 -9.96 7.19
CA ASP A 99 19.35 -10.54 6.34
C ASP A 99 18.12 -9.63 6.24
N ALA A 100 17.72 -9.01 7.34
CA ALA A 100 16.61 -8.07 7.36
C ALA A 100 16.90 -6.79 6.55
N VAL A 101 18.12 -6.30 6.57
CA VAL A 101 18.49 -5.03 5.91
C VAL A 101 18.90 -5.23 4.45
N ARG A 102 19.43 -6.38 4.04
CA ARG A 102 19.85 -6.60 2.65
C ARG A 102 18.71 -6.50 1.64
N HIS A 103 17.50 -6.94 2.02
CA HIS A 103 16.36 -7.07 1.12
C HIS A 103 15.12 -6.34 1.62
N ALA A 104 15.15 -5.81 2.82
CA ALA A 104 14.03 -5.14 3.46
C ALA A 104 14.21 -3.62 3.54
N ASN A 105 13.14 -2.92 3.84
CA ASN A 105 13.20 -1.52 4.23
C ASN A 105 13.59 -1.45 5.73
N PRO A 106 14.77 -0.92 6.08
CA PRO A 106 15.20 -0.85 7.48
C PRO A 106 14.25 -0.02 8.35
N HIS A 107 13.47 0.89 7.79
CA HIS A 107 12.47 1.66 8.52
C HIS A 107 11.34 0.79 9.08
N HIS A 108 11.04 -0.35 8.47
CA HIS A 108 10.09 -1.32 9.03
C HIS A 108 10.51 -1.83 10.41
N PHE A 109 11.81 -1.91 10.66
CA PHE A 109 12.36 -2.43 11.92
C PHE A 109 12.71 -1.32 12.92
N ILE A 110 13.23 -0.19 12.44
CA ILE A 110 13.74 0.89 13.30
C ILE A 110 12.61 1.84 13.71
N VAL A 111 11.74 2.21 12.80
CA VAL A 111 10.69 3.21 13.01
C VAL A 111 9.31 2.57 13.12
N GLY A 112 8.99 1.67 12.19
CA GLY A 112 7.66 1.08 12.04
C GLY A 112 7.38 -0.11 12.95
N ALA A 113 8.32 -0.55 13.76
CA ALA A 113 8.18 -1.73 14.64
C ALA A 113 7.62 -2.96 13.90
N GLN A 114 8.15 -3.25 12.72
CA GLN A 114 7.68 -4.32 11.82
C GLN A 114 6.26 -4.07 11.27
N ALA A 115 5.94 -2.83 11.00
CA ALA A 115 4.64 -2.43 10.47
C ALA A 115 4.79 -1.69 9.13
N SER A 116 3.71 -1.70 8.35
CA SER A 116 3.58 -0.91 7.14
C SER A 116 3.72 0.59 7.42
N LEU A 117 4.28 1.31 6.47
CA LEU A 117 4.52 2.75 6.54
C LEU A 117 3.88 3.45 5.32
N PRO A 118 3.57 4.75 5.41
CA PRO A 118 3.08 5.53 4.28
C PRO A 118 4.25 5.94 3.35
N VAL A 119 4.94 4.93 2.80
CA VAL A 119 6.12 5.10 1.93
C VAL A 119 6.05 4.16 0.74
N ASP A 120 6.85 4.44 -0.30
CA ASP A 120 7.07 3.51 -1.41
C ASP A 120 8.10 2.41 -1.08
N ALA A 121 8.40 1.54 -2.04
CA ALA A 121 9.37 0.45 -1.86
C ALA A 121 10.81 0.92 -1.62
N ALA A 122 11.15 2.15 -1.98
CA ALA A 122 12.46 2.75 -1.73
C ALA A 122 12.51 3.53 -0.41
N GLY A 123 11.40 3.62 0.33
CA GLY A 123 11.28 4.36 1.58
C GLY A 123 10.98 5.84 1.40
N ASN A 124 10.64 6.31 0.20
CA ASN A 124 10.23 7.68 -0.01
C ASN A 124 8.83 7.92 0.54
N PRO A 125 8.59 9.02 1.26
CA PRO A 125 7.28 9.31 1.82
C PRO A 125 6.21 9.48 0.76
N TRP A 126 5.01 8.98 1.05
CA TRP A 126 3.84 9.32 0.25
C TRP A 126 3.63 10.83 0.17
N ASN A 127 3.20 11.32 -0.98
CA ASN A 127 3.08 12.76 -1.21
C ASN A 127 1.68 13.13 -1.69
N GLY A 128 1.02 14.01 -0.95
CA GLY A 128 -0.32 14.53 -1.29
C GLY A 128 -0.37 15.30 -2.61
N SER A 129 0.75 15.81 -3.12
CA SER A 129 0.81 16.49 -4.42
C SER A 129 0.57 15.57 -5.62
N TRP A 130 0.54 14.27 -5.42
CA TRP A 130 0.18 13.29 -6.46
C TRP A 130 -1.33 13.17 -6.67
N VAL A 131 -2.12 13.73 -5.78
CA VAL A 131 -3.59 13.69 -5.86
C VAL A 131 -4.07 14.72 -6.87
N TYR A 132 -4.75 14.25 -7.92
CA TYR A 132 -5.40 15.12 -8.91
C TYR A 132 -6.89 15.21 -8.62
N ALA A 133 -7.36 16.43 -8.42
CA ALA A 133 -8.76 16.77 -8.23
C ALA A 133 -9.03 18.14 -8.84
N HIS A 134 -9.28 18.16 -10.15
CA HIS A 134 -9.34 19.39 -10.95
C HIS A 134 -10.70 20.10 -10.88
N GLY A 135 -11.73 19.41 -10.38
CA GLY A 135 -13.09 19.91 -10.40
C GLY A 135 -13.71 19.89 -11.80
N ASN A 136 -13.16 19.08 -12.69
CA ASN A 136 -13.71 18.79 -14.00
C ASN A 136 -13.87 17.27 -14.14
N LEU A 137 -15.11 16.81 -14.29
CA LEU A 137 -15.43 15.38 -14.27
C LEU A 137 -14.66 14.59 -15.32
N ILE A 138 -14.52 15.12 -16.55
CA ILE A 138 -13.84 14.42 -17.64
C ILE A 138 -12.35 14.29 -17.35
N ALA A 139 -11.70 15.38 -16.93
CA ALA A 139 -10.28 15.39 -16.60
C ALA A 139 -10.00 14.44 -15.43
N ASP A 140 -10.80 14.52 -14.37
CA ASP A 140 -10.66 13.67 -13.19
C ASP A 140 -10.83 12.17 -13.52
N LEU A 141 -11.81 11.82 -14.36
CA LEU A 141 -12.02 10.43 -14.77
C LEU A 141 -10.91 9.90 -15.71
N LEU A 142 -10.34 10.75 -16.58
CA LEU A 142 -9.19 10.36 -17.41
C LEU A 142 -7.95 10.10 -16.55
N ASP A 143 -7.68 10.95 -15.57
CA ASP A 143 -6.58 10.73 -14.62
C ASP A 143 -6.79 9.43 -13.82
N ASN A 144 -8.03 9.16 -13.40
CA ASN A 144 -8.37 7.91 -12.71
C ASN A 144 -8.13 6.69 -13.60
N LEU A 145 -8.50 6.75 -14.88
CA LEU A 145 -8.25 5.65 -15.81
C LEU A 145 -6.76 5.35 -15.96
N ILE A 146 -5.91 6.37 -16.03
CA ILE A 146 -4.45 6.22 -16.09
C ILE A 146 -3.93 5.63 -14.77
N LEU A 147 -4.39 6.15 -13.65
CA LEU A 147 -4.01 5.69 -12.31
C LEU A 147 -4.33 4.21 -12.11
N GLU A 148 -5.56 3.81 -12.39
CA GLU A 148 -6.01 2.42 -12.28
C GLU A 148 -5.25 1.47 -13.21
N SER A 149 -5.09 1.86 -14.48
CA SER A 149 -4.36 1.05 -15.45
C SER A 149 -2.89 0.83 -15.03
N THR A 150 -2.27 1.87 -14.48
CA THR A 150 -0.89 1.78 -13.98
C THR A 150 -0.82 0.92 -12.71
N GLY A 151 -1.80 1.07 -11.82
CA GLY A 151 -1.91 0.26 -10.60
C GLY A 151 -2.05 -1.23 -10.90
N VAL A 152 -2.90 -1.60 -11.85
CA VAL A 152 -3.04 -2.99 -12.32
C VAL A 152 -1.70 -3.53 -12.87
N LEU A 153 -1.00 -2.73 -13.69
CA LEU A 153 0.29 -3.13 -14.25
C LEU A 153 1.35 -3.33 -13.17
N GLN A 154 1.39 -2.48 -12.15
CA GLN A 154 2.31 -2.63 -11.01
C GLN A 154 2.01 -3.91 -10.22
N LYS A 155 0.76 -4.16 -9.88
CA LYS A 155 0.32 -5.36 -9.15
C LYS A 155 0.70 -6.62 -9.91
N THR A 156 0.48 -6.65 -11.24
CA THR A 156 0.86 -7.76 -12.12
C THR A 156 2.38 -8.01 -12.07
N ARG A 157 3.19 -6.95 -12.18
CA ARG A 157 4.65 -7.08 -12.13
C ARG A 157 5.14 -7.58 -10.78
N ILE A 158 4.57 -7.10 -9.69
CA ILE A 158 4.93 -7.56 -8.34
C ILE A 158 4.55 -9.03 -8.16
N TYR A 159 3.37 -9.44 -8.62
CA TYR A 159 2.97 -10.85 -8.62
C TYR A 159 3.95 -11.74 -9.40
N GLU A 160 4.34 -11.32 -10.61
CA GLU A 160 5.31 -12.05 -11.44
C GLU A 160 6.71 -12.12 -10.82
N MET A 161 7.10 -11.13 -10.01
CA MET A 161 8.38 -11.10 -9.31
C MET A 161 8.37 -11.93 -8.02
N SER A 162 7.20 -12.19 -7.46
CA SER A 162 7.08 -12.90 -6.19
C SER A 162 7.24 -14.41 -6.36
N SER A 163 8.06 -15.01 -5.51
CA SER A 163 8.12 -16.47 -5.36
C SER A 163 6.96 -17.01 -4.52
N ASN A 164 6.27 -16.14 -3.79
CA ASN A 164 5.12 -16.46 -2.97
C ASN A 164 3.85 -16.01 -3.70
N GLN A 165 3.07 -16.97 -4.18
CA GLN A 165 1.85 -16.71 -4.95
C GLN A 165 0.58 -16.73 -4.10
N THR A 166 0.73 -16.52 -2.80
CA THR A 166 -0.40 -16.46 -1.86
C THR A 166 -1.05 -15.06 -1.84
N PHE A 167 -0.38 -14.05 -2.40
CA PHE A 167 -0.90 -12.68 -2.52
C PHE A 167 -1.05 -12.18 -3.92
#